data_a0478d9a16d1d7c7861e146a52e1b6ed
#
_entry.id   a0478d9a16d1d7c7861e146a52e1b6ed
#
_cell.length_a   1.000
_cell.length_b   1.000
_cell.length_c   1.000
_cell.angle_alpha   90.00
_cell.angle_beta   90.00
_cell.angle_gamma   90.00
#
_symmetry.space_group_name_H-M   'P 1'
#
loop_
_entity.id
_entity.type
_entity.pdbx_description
1 polymer ?
#
loop_
_entity_poly.entity_id
_entity_poly.type
_entity_poly.pdbx_seq_one_letter_code
_entity_poly.pdbx_strand_id
1 'polypeptide(L)'
;YKRQPEACAAVALYHDASEILTGDLPTPIKYHDDEIMSAYRRVETIASKKLLGMLPEELQPAFEPILTGHTQRELHPIVKAADKLSAYIKCIEERKAGNNEFLNAEKQTLEAIHAYNMPEAEYFIEHFIPAFEKTLDELGTIE
;
A
#
# COMPACT_ATOMS: atom_id res chain seq x y z
N TYR A 1 -14.44 -2.81 -12.25
CA TYR A 1 -15.93 -2.94 -12.25
C TYR A 1 -16.45 -4.28 -11.68
N LYS A 2 -15.63 -5.32 -11.56
CA LYS A 2 -16.03 -6.63 -10.99
C LYS A 2 -15.49 -6.88 -9.59
N ARG A 3 -14.74 -5.94 -9.02
CA ARG A 3 -14.12 -6.05 -7.70
C ARG A 3 -14.79 -5.02 -6.79
N GLN A 4 -15.03 -5.40 -5.56
CA GLN A 4 -15.73 -4.56 -4.59
C GLN A 4 -14.78 -3.43 -4.12
N PRO A 5 -14.93 -2.19 -4.59
CA PRO A 5 -14.01 -1.09 -4.25
C PRO A 5 -14.00 -0.81 -2.74
N GLU A 6 -15.14 -0.98 -2.07
CA GLU A 6 -15.25 -0.80 -0.62
C GLU A 6 -14.40 -1.83 0.14
N ALA A 7 -14.40 -3.09 -0.32
CA ALA A 7 -13.58 -4.14 0.27
C ALA A 7 -12.08 -3.88 0.03
N CYS A 8 -11.71 -3.41 -1.19
CA CYS A 8 -10.32 -3.01 -1.47
C CYS A 8 -9.88 -1.86 -0.57
N ALA A 9 -10.73 -0.84 -0.38
CA ALA A 9 -10.44 0.30 0.48
C ALA A 9 -10.28 -0.14 1.94
N ALA A 10 -11.15 -1.02 2.43
CA ALA A 10 -11.04 -1.54 3.79
C ALA A 10 -9.75 -2.34 3.99
N VAL A 11 -9.38 -3.21 3.04
CA VAL A 11 -8.12 -3.97 3.12
C VAL A 11 -6.92 -3.04 3.06
N ALA A 12 -6.93 -2.04 2.15
CA ALA A 12 -5.85 -1.06 2.04
C ALA A 12 -5.67 -0.23 3.33
N LEU A 13 -6.77 0.13 4.00
CA LEU A 13 -6.73 0.90 5.25
C LEU A 13 -6.04 0.13 6.39
N TYR A 14 -6.20 -1.20 6.42
CA TYR A 14 -5.72 -2.04 7.53
C TYR A 14 -4.54 -2.94 7.16
N HIS A 15 -4.01 -2.88 5.92
CA HIS A 15 -2.99 -3.84 5.46
C HIS A 15 -1.71 -3.84 6.29
N ASP A 16 -1.33 -2.70 6.84
CA ASP A 16 -0.15 -2.53 7.69
C ASP A 16 -0.50 -2.38 9.19
N ALA A 17 -1.75 -2.70 9.59
CA ALA A 17 -2.17 -2.54 10.98
C ALA A 17 -1.30 -3.32 11.97
N SER A 18 -0.74 -4.47 11.57
CA SER A 18 0.21 -5.24 12.39
C SER A 18 1.44 -4.44 12.78
N GLU A 19 1.86 -3.49 11.94
CA GLU A 19 3.06 -2.65 12.16
C GLU A 19 2.92 -1.69 13.35
N ILE A 20 1.70 -1.44 13.83
CA ILE A 20 1.46 -0.76 15.11
C ILE A 20 2.19 -1.47 16.28
N LEU A 21 2.30 -2.80 16.20
CA LEU A 21 2.95 -3.61 17.24
C LEU A 21 4.37 -4.06 16.86
N THR A 22 4.63 -4.28 15.57
CA THR A 22 5.91 -4.83 15.09
C THR A 22 6.91 -3.75 14.70
N GLY A 23 6.43 -2.54 14.39
CA GLY A 23 7.16 -1.58 13.59
C GLY A 23 7.26 -2.00 12.13
N ASP A 24 7.61 -1.05 11.26
CA ASP A 24 7.93 -1.34 9.86
C ASP A 24 9.37 -1.84 9.74
N LEU A 25 9.57 -2.95 9.03
CA LEU A 25 10.89 -3.49 8.76
C LEU A 25 11.36 -2.96 7.39
N PRO A 26 12.52 -2.26 7.32
CA PRO A 26 13.05 -1.76 6.06
C PRO A 26 13.11 -2.84 4.99
N THR A 27 12.61 -2.52 3.81
CA THR A 27 12.50 -3.45 2.66
C THR A 27 13.79 -4.25 2.38
N PRO A 28 15.01 -3.66 2.40
CA PRO A 28 16.24 -4.42 2.18
C PRO A 28 16.50 -5.50 3.23
N ILE A 29 16.01 -5.30 4.46
CA ILE A 29 16.15 -6.28 5.56
C ILE A 29 15.05 -7.32 5.45
N LYS A 30 13.80 -6.90 5.20
CA LYS A 30 12.62 -7.77 5.10
C LYS A 30 12.80 -8.87 4.03
N TYR A 31 13.50 -8.53 2.93
CA TYR A 31 13.73 -9.42 1.79
C TYR A 31 15.19 -9.87 1.66
N HIS A 32 15.99 -9.79 2.73
CA HIS A 32 17.38 -10.20 2.71
C HIS A 32 17.55 -11.69 2.42
N ASP A 33 16.75 -12.52 3.10
CA ASP A 33 16.66 -13.96 2.87
C ASP A 33 15.26 -14.50 3.25
N ASP A 34 14.98 -15.74 2.86
CA ASP A 34 13.68 -16.38 3.07
C ASP A 34 13.41 -16.70 4.55
N GLU A 35 14.44 -16.86 5.38
CA GLU A 35 14.29 -17.14 6.79
C GLU A 35 13.80 -15.89 7.55
N ILE A 36 14.43 -14.74 7.30
CA ILE A 36 14.02 -13.44 7.84
C ILE A 36 12.59 -13.12 7.41
N MET A 37 12.29 -13.26 6.12
CA MET A 37 10.95 -13.01 5.59
C MET A 37 9.90 -13.92 6.24
N SER A 38 10.20 -15.20 6.39
CA SER A 38 9.29 -16.18 7.04
C SER A 38 9.10 -15.87 8.52
N ALA A 39 10.17 -15.53 9.23
CA ALA A 39 10.11 -15.14 10.65
C ALA A 39 9.26 -13.89 10.84
N TYR A 40 9.47 -12.88 10.02
CA TYR A 40 8.72 -11.62 10.08
C TYR A 40 7.23 -11.83 9.81
N ARG A 41 6.86 -12.62 8.80
CA ARG A 41 5.45 -12.99 8.52
C ARG A 41 4.77 -13.68 9.72
N ARG A 42 5.51 -14.49 10.48
CA ARG A 42 4.97 -15.09 11.71
C ARG A 42 4.69 -14.02 12.76
N VAL A 43 5.59 -13.06 12.92
CA VAL A 43 5.43 -11.93 13.85
C VAL A 43 4.24 -11.06 13.44
N GLU A 44 4.11 -10.71 12.17
CA GLU A 44 2.95 -9.97 11.63
C GLU A 44 1.62 -10.71 11.91
N THR A 45 1.62 -12.04 11.74
CA THR A 45 0.44 -12.87 12.04
C THR A 45 0.05 -12.84 13.52
N ILE A 46 1.04 -12.91 14.41
CA ILE A 46 0.81 -12.81 15.86
C ILE A 46 0.28 -11.43 16.23
N ALA A 47 0.87 -10.38 15.66
CA ALA A 47 0.44 -9.00 15.88
C ALA A 47 -1.00 -8.76 15.42
N SER A 48 -1.36 -9.23 14.21
CA SER A 48 -2.73 -9.13 13.68
C SER A 48 -3.75 -9.82 14.59
N LYS A 49 -3.45 -11.02 15.06
CA LYS A 49 -4.33 -11.74 16.01
C LYS A 49 -4.45 -11.01 17.35
N LYS A 50 -3.37 -10.40 17.83
CA LYS A 50 -3.39 -9.60 19.06
C LYS A 50 -4.26 -8.36 18.89
N LEU A 51 -4.14 -7.64 17.77
CA LEU A 51 -5.01 -6.50 17.46
C LEU A 51 -6.47 -6.90 17.39
N LEU A 52 -6.77 -8.03 16.71
CA LEU A 52 -8.12 -8.56 16.64
C LEU A 52 -8.70 -8.84 18.03
N GLY A 53 -7.91 -9.46 18.92
CA GLY A 53 -8.32 -9.75 20.30
C GLY A 53 -8.50 -8.52 21.20
N MET A 54 -8.07 -7.33 20.77
CA MET A 54 -8.34 -6.06 21.46
C MET A 54 -9.71 -5.49 21.14
N LEU A 55 -10.36 -5.96 20.06
CA LEU A 55 -11.70 -5.53 19.70
C LEU A 55 -12.75 -6.22 20.58
N PRO A 56 -13.90 -5.56 20.81
CA PRO A 56 -15.07 -6.21 21.37
C PRO A 56 -15.44 -7.48 20.59
N GLU A 57 -15.86 -8.54 21.29
CA GLU A 57 -16.11 -9.86 20.69
C GLU A 57 -17.10 -9.80 19.52
N GLU A 58 -18.10 -8.94 19.61
CA GLU A 58 -19.11 -8.74 18.56
C GLU A 58 -18.56 -8.14 17.26
N LEU A 59 -17.40 -7.45 17.31
CA LEU A 59 -16.76 -6.84 16.14
C LEU A 59 -15.71 -7.76 15.50
N GLN A 60 -15.14 -8.70 16.25
CA GLN A 60 -14.06 -9.56 15.79
C GLN A 60 -14.40 -10.30 14.47
N PRO A 61 -15.59 -10.91 14.29
CA PRO A 61 -15.92 -11.62 13.04
C PRO A 61 -15.89 -10.72 11.80
N ALA A 62 -16.25 -9.44 11.94
CA ALA A 62 -16.22 -8.49 10.83
C ALA A 62 -14.81 -8.02 10.46
N PHE A 63 -13.92 -7.90 11.46
CA PHE A 63 -12.55 -7.43 11.26
C PHE A 63 -11.52 -8.54 11.01
N GLU A 64 -11.81 -9.77 11.40
CA GLU A 64 -10.89 -10.89 11.20
C GLU A 64 -10.43 -11.04 9.75
N PRO A 65 -11.31 -11.06 8.74
CA PRO A 65 -10.90 -11.17 7.32
C PRO A 65 -9.99 -10.03 6.88
N ILE A 66 -10.19 -8.84 7.42
CA ILE A 66 -9.46 -7.62 7.05
C ILE A 66 -8.07 -7.63 7.70
N LEU A 67 -8.01 -7.89 9.01
CA LEU A 67 -6.76 -7.83 9.79
C LEU A 67 -5.84 -9.02 9.54
N THR A 68 -6.39 -10.21 9.29
CA THR A 68 -5.59 -11.43 9.12
C THR A 68 -5.28 -11.77 7.67
N GLY A 69 -5.90 -11.07 6.70
CA GLY A 69 -5.68 -11.25 5.26
C GLY A 69 -6.14 -12.60 4.70
N HIS A 70 -6.82 -13.44 5.49
CA HIS A 70 -7.13 -14.81 5.08
C HIS A 70 -8.23 -14.93 4.03
N THR A 71 -9.16 -13.97 3.95
CA THR A 71 -10.37 -14.08 3.12
C THR A 71 -10.30 -13.27 1.83
N GLN A 72 -9.28 -12.43 1.63
CA GLN A 72 -9.25 -11.46 0.53
C GLN A 72 -7.98 -11.56 -0.32
N ARG A 73 -7.47 -12.76 -0.53
CA ARG A 73 -6.27 -13.00 -1.35
C ARG A 73 -6.36 -12.41 -2.75
N GLU A 74 -7.57 -12.33 -3.31
CA GLU A 74 -7.82 -11.74 -4.63
C GLU A 74 -7.63 -10.21 -4.65
N LEU A 75 -7.80 -9.54 -3.51
CA LEU A 75 -7.63 -8.09 -3.40
C LEU A 75 -6.17 -7.69 -3.11
N HIS A 76 -5.37 -8.62 -2.61
CA HIS A 76 -3.98 -8.36 -2.22
C HIS A 76 -3.12 -7.75 -3.33
N PRO A 77 -3.20 -8.20 -4.60
CA PRO A 77 -2.44 -7.58 -5.69
C PRO A 77 -2.84 -6.11 -5.93
N ILE A 78 -4.13 -5.79 -5.80
CA ILE A 78 -4.64 -4.43 -5.97
C ILE A 78 -4.14 -3.52 -4.83
N VAL A 79 -4.23 -4.00 -3.59
CA VAL A 79 -3.74 -3.25 -2.43
C VAL A 79 -2.24 -2.99 -2.53
N LYS A 80 -1.46 -3.99 -2.95
CA LYS A 80 -0.01 -3.80 -3.20
C LYS A 80 0.29 -2.80 -4.31
N ALA A 81 -0.51 -2.80 -5.38
CA ALA A 81 -0.35 -1.81 -6.45
C ALA A 81 -0.70 -0.40 -5.95
N ALA A 82 -1.77 -0.27 -5.15
CA ALA A 82 -2.16 1.01 -4.55
C ALA A 82 -1.09 1.53 -3.57
N ASP A 83 -0.51 0.66 -2.73
CA ASP A 83 0.61 0.99 -1.85
C ASP A 83 1.82 1.51 -2.64
N LYS A 84 2.20 0.82 -3.72
CA LYS A 84 3.26 1.27 -4.63
C LYS A 84 2.95 2.60 -5.32
N LEU A 85 1.69 2.83 -5.74
CA LEU A 85 1.25 4.10 -6.29
C LEU A 85 1.36 5.22 -5.24
N SER A 86 1.00 4.96 -3.99
CA SER A 86 1.16 5.91 -2.88
C SER A 86 2.63 6.28 -2.67
N ALA A 87 3.53 5.29 -2.66
CA ALA A 87 4.97 5.53 -2.56
C ALA A 87 5.52 6.33 -3.76
N TYR A 88 5.03 6.06 -4.97
CA TYR A 88 5.39 6.80 -6.17
C TYR A 88 4.95 8.27 -6.09
N ILE A 89 3.69 8.52 -5.69
CA ILE A 89 3.17 9.88 -5.47
C ILE A 89 4.02 10.61 -4.44
N LYS A 90 4.40 9.94 -3.35
CA LYS A 90 5.27 10.53 -2.33
C LYS A 90 6.62 10.96 -2.89
N CYS A 91 7.22 10.17 -3.77
CA CYS A 91 8.47 10.56 -4.44
C CYS A 91 8.30 11.80 -5.34
N ILE A 92 7.17 11.89 -6.06
CA ILE A 92 6.83 13.08 -6.86
C ILE A 92 6.71 14.33 -5.96
N GLU A 93 6.01 14.21 -4.82
CA GLU A 93 5.85 15.29 -3.86
C GLU A 93 7.20 15.76 -3.29
N GLU A 94 8.08 14.84 -2.91
CA GLU A 94 9.42 15.15 -2.42
C GLU A 94 10.26 15.89 -3.50
N ARG A 95 10.23 15.40 -4.74
CA ARG A 95 10.92 16.06 -5.87
C ARG A 95 10.37 17.48 -6.12
N LYS A 96 9.05 17.68 -6.08
CA LYS A 96 8.43 19.01 -6.21
C LYS A 96 8.79 19.93 -5.04
N ALA A 97 9.00 19.39 -3.86
CA ALA A 97 9.50 20.15 -2.70
C ALA A 97 11.02 20.46 -2.77
N GLY A 98 11.70 20.01 -3.83
CA GLY A 98 13.14 20.22 -4.02
C GLY A 98 14.02 19.16 -3.38
N ASN A 99 13.45 18.10 -2.82
CA ASN A 99 14.18 16.97 -2.28
C ASN A 99 14.49 15.95 -3.37
N ASN A 100 15.74 15.92 -3.82
CA ASN A 100 16.19 15.06 -4.91
C ASN A 100 16.74 13.70 -4.45
N GLU A 101 16.70 13.39 -3.15
CA GLU A 101 17.23 12.12 -2.62
C GLU A 101 16.43 10.90 -3.09
N PHE A 102 15.17 11.09 -3.49
CA PHE A 102 14.25 10.02 -3.90
C PHE A 102 14.10 9.83 -5.42
N LEU A 103 14.88 10.54 -6.25
CA LEU A 103 14.76 10.41 -7.72
C LEU A 103 14.97 8.98 -8.23
N ASN A 104 15.91 8.25 -7.67
CA ASN A 104 16.13 6.85 -8.03
C ASN A 104 14.99 5.96 -7.53
N ALA A 105 14.48 6.21 -6.33
CA ALA A 105 13.33 5.50 -5.78
C ALA A 105 12.06 5.74 -6.61
N GLU A 106 11.83 6.98 -7.07
CA GLU A 106 10.73 7.35 -7.96
C GLU A 106 10.74 6.48 -9.22
N LYS A 107 11.89 6.41 -9.90
CA LYS A 107 12.06 5.61 -11.11
C LYS A 107 11.85 4.11 -10.85
N GLN A 108 12.50 3.57 -9.83
CA GLN A 108 12.40 2.14 -9.49
C GLN A 108 10.98 1.75 -9.08
N THR A 109 10.28 2.63 -8.37
CA THR A 109 8.89 2.39 -7.95
C THR A 109 7.97 2.36 -9.15
N LEU A 110 8.13 3.28 -10.10
CA LEU A 110 7.35 3.29 -11.34
C LEU A 110 7.59 2.01 -12.16
N GLU A 111 8.86 1.61 -12.34
CA GLU A 111 9.21 0.36 -13.02
C GLU A 111 8.58 -0.87 -12.33
N ALA A 112 8.57 -0.89 -11.01
CA ALA A 112 7.94 -1.96 -10.23
C ALA A 112 6.41 -2.01 -10.39
N ILE A 113 5.75 -0.85 -10.53
CA ILE A 113 4.30 -0.79 -10.80
C ILE A 113 4.00 -1.34 -12.19
N HIS A 114 4.74 -0.94 -13.22
CA HIS A 114 4.58 -1.47 -14.58
C HIS A 114 4.80 -3.01 -14.63
N ALA A 115 5.73 -3.53 -13.83
CA ALA A 115 6.00 -4.96 -13.76
C ALA A 115 4.83 -5.80 -13.22
N TYR A 116 3.86 -5.18 -12.53
CA TYR A 116 2.62 -5.86 -12.13
C TYR A 116 1.71 -6.19 -13.31
N ASN A 117 1.88 -5.54 -14.47
CA ASN A 117 1.02 -5.70 -15.66
C ASN A 117 -0.47 -5.59 -15.30
N MET A 118 -0.82 -4.64 -14.44
CA MET A 118 -2.15 -4.43 -13.92
C MET A 118 -2.83 -3.26 -14.63
N PRO A 119 -3.86 -3.50 -15.46
CA PRO A 119 -4.53 -2.43 -16.23
C PRO A 119 -5.08 -1.31 -15.37
N GLU A 120 -5.53 -1.61 -14.14
CA GLU A 120 -6.04 -0.62 -13.19
C GLU A 120 -4.94 0.34 -12.71
N ALA A 121 -3.72 -0.16 -12.50
CA ALA A 121 -2.57 0.65 -12.11
C ALA A 121 -2.08 1.52 -13.28
N GLU A 122 -2.01 0.95 -14.49
CA GLU A 122 -1.66 1.70 -15.70
C GLU A 122 -2.65 2.82 -15.97
N TYR A 123 -3.95 2.54 -15.84
CA TYR A 123 -5.00 3.55 -15.98
C TYR A 123 -4.82 4.70 -14.96
N PHE A 124 -4.49 4.37 -13.72
CA PHE A 124 -4.23 5.38 -12.69
C PHE A 124 -3.01 6.24 -13.05
N ILE A 125 -1.93 5.62 -13.51
CA ILE A 125 -0.71 6.34 -13.92
C ILE A 125 -1.05 7.31 -15.06
N GLU A 126 -1.75 6.85 -16.09
CA GLU A 126 -2.05 7.66 -17.25
C GLU A 126 -2.98 8.84 -16.94
N HIS A 127 -4.02 8.61 -16.13
CA HIS A 127 -5.09 9.59 -15.97
C HIS A 127 -5.04 10.41 -14.69
N PHE A 128 -4.41 9.89 -13.61
CA PHE A 128 -4.41 10.57 -12.31
C PHE A 128 -3.05 11.11 -11.91
N ILE A 129 -1.95 10.43 -12.23
CA ILE A 129 -0.61 10.92 -11.87
C ILE A 129 -0.30 12.31 -12.44
N PRO A 130 -0.71 12.69 -13.66
CA PRO A 130 -0.48 14.05 -14.16
C PRO A 130 -1.02 15.17 -13.26
N ALA A 131 -2.05 14.90 -12.45
CA ALA A 131 -2.56 15.88 -11.49
C ALA A 131 -1.58 16.13 -10.33
N PHE A 132 -0.83 15.10 -9.89
CA PHE A 132 0.16 15.24 -8.83
C PHE A 132 1.42 16.01 -9.26
N GLU A 133 1.67 16.09 -10.57
CA GLU A 133 2.77 16.91 -11.13
C GLU A 133 2.43 18.40 -11.16
N LYS A 134 1.15 18.77 -11.12
CA LYS A 134 0.70 20.16 -11.17
C LYS A 134 0.87 20.87 -9.83
N THR A 135 1.03 22.18 -9.89
CA THR A 135 0.93 23.06 -8.73
C THR A 135 -0.53 23.27 -8.33
N LEU A 136 -0.77 23.77 -7.12
CA LEU A 136 -2.13 24.14 -6.67
C LEU A 136 -2.78 25.18 -7.59
N ASP A 137 -2.00 26.15 -8.08
CA ASP A 137 -2.50 27.19 -8.97
C ASP A 137 -2.95 26.60 -10.31
N GLU A 138 -2.21 25.62 -10.86
CA GLU A 138 -2.58 24.93 -12.10
C GLU A 138 -3.81 24.02 -11.94
N LEU A 139 -4.04 23.47 -10.73
CA LEU A 139 -5.23 22.68 -10.41
C LEU A 139 -6.47 23.56 -10.14
N GLY A 140 -6.26 24.80 -9.68
CA GLY A 140 -7.31 25.73 -9.31
C GLY A 140 -7.94 26.50 -10.46
N THR A 141 -7.39 26.42 -11.68
CA THR A 141 -7.99 27.05 -12.87
C THR A 141 -9.20 26.24 -13.32
N ILE A 142 -10.36 26.56 -12.77
CA ILE A 142 -11.66 26.11 -13.30
C ILE A 142 -11.96 27.07 -14.47
N GLU A 143 -11.79 26.57 -15.70
CA GLU A 143 -12.31 27.23 -16.88
C GLU A 143 -13.83 27.08 -16.98
#